data_bdd9fdb8e57c9d15c3288bb7e5a2d45b
#
_entry.id   bdd9fdb8e57c9d15c3288bb7e5a2d45b
#
_cell.length_a   1.000
_cell.length_b   1.000
_cell.length_c   1.000
_cell.angle_alpha   90.00
_cell.angle_beta   90.00
_cell.angle_gamma   90.00
#
_symmetry.space_group_name_H-M   'P 1'
#
loop_
_entity.id
_entity.type
_entity.pdbx_description
1 polymer ?
#
loop_
_entity_poly.entity_id
_entity_poly.type
_entity_poly.pdbx_seq_one_letter_code
_entity_poly.pdbx_strand_id
1 'polypeptide(L)'
;MLKRCKFSLHLLYKYNNSLIQSWIGDDNMLFFWLFLKEYNIKLYNEIEKKVAINQKGDFMIERTKYLNQLINTKNNGFPKVITGIRRCGKSYLLKDIYTKYLKEECRVSDENILVVELDDDKNIELRNPIALGKYVREHCKGKIDCYVILDEIQKVLPIINPAFTNGQIILAKNGDENVITFVDVVLGLSREPNIDLYVTGSNSKMLSSDIVTEFRDKATRIHLSPLSFEEYANYKKGYAPEMINEYMTYGGMPLAVLEENEEERKNYLKGLFKTTYFSDILEHNKLNKSEALDELCDIISDSVGGLINSERISNTYQSIKKETIDKDTVTKYINYFVDAFIIQEATRYDVKGRNEIGASRKYYFTDLGLRNARLNFSKPDEGHMLENIIFNELLYNGYSVNVGTYERVERNKDNKNVKKTYEIDFLATKGNRIFYVQVADDISKNETLEREKKPYSHLKDPIQKILVVNKPFKEMRDPEGYVLIGIADFLLNFIK
;
A
#
# COMPACT_ATOMS: atom_id res chain seq x y z
N MET A 1 -32.85 -24.25 -34.52
CA MET A 1 -32.45 -23.25 -33.52
C MET A 1 -31.13 -23.57 -32.87
N LEU A 2 -30.96 -24.72 -32.22
CA LEU A 2 -29.71 -25.12 -31.48
C LEU A 2 -28.42 -25.10 -32.32
N LYS A 3 -28.41 -25.44 -33.60
CA LYS A 3 -27.23 -25.39 -34.49
C LYS A 3 -26.83 -23.95 -34.86
N ARG A 4 -27.76 -23.01 -34.92
CA ARG A 4 -27.49 -21.57 -35.16
C ARG A 4 -26.91 -20.91 -33.88
N CYS A 5 -27.42 -21.29 -32.70
CA CYS A 5 -26.87 -20.77 -31.44
C CYS A 5 -25.41 -21.21 -31.18
N LYS A 6 -25.02 -22.45 -31.53
CA LYS A 6 -23.60 -22.90 -31.41
C LYS A 6 -22.66 -22.16 -32.33
N PHE A 7 -23.13 -21.80 -33.53
CA PHE A 7 -22.32 -21.04 -34.49
C PHE A 7 -22.20 -19.58 -34.09
N SER A 8 -23.25 -18.99 -33.50
CA SER A 8 -23.23 -17.63 -32.93
C SER A 8 -22.33 -17.51 -31.72
N LEU A 9 -22.28 -18.54 -30.87
CA LEU A 9 -21.38 -18.60 -29.71
C LEU A 9 -19.90 -18.62 -30.10
N HIS A 10 -19.54 -19.25 -31.22
CA HIS A 10 -18.16 -19.26 -31.73
C HIS A 10 -17.75 -17.90 -32.34
N LEU A 11 -18.70 -17.16 -32.90
CA LEU A 11 -18.51 -15.79 -33.41
C LEU A 11 -18.42 -14.76 -32.26
N LEU A 12 -19.19 -14.96 -31.18
CA LEU A 12 -19.10 -14.14 -29.97
C LEU A 12 -17.70 -14.16 -29.32
N TYR A 13 -17.01 -15.26 -29.45
CA TYR A 13 -15.61 -15.36 -28.96
C TYR A 13 -14.61 -14.55 -29.78
N LYS A 14 -15.00 -14.12 -30.99
CA LYS A 14 -14.09 -13.53 -31.98
C LYS A 14 -14.35 -12.06 -32.32
N TYR A 15 -15.52 -11.46 -31.98
CA TYR A 15 -15.91 -10.13 -32.47
C TYR A 15 -16.52 -9.21 -31.41
N ASN A 16 -16.32 -7.92 -31.60
CA ASN A 16 -16.62 -6.81 -30.68
C ASN A 16 -18.15 -6.54 -30.53
N ASN A 17 -18.56 -6.03 -29.36
CA ASN A 17 -19.96 -5.81 -28.91
C ASN A 17 -20.88 -5.05 -29.87
N SER A 18 -20.37 -4.15 -30.69
CA SER A 18 -21.19 -3.35 -31.63
C SER A 18 -21.89 -4.19 -32.71
N LEU A 19 -21.33 -5.35 -33.04
CA LEU A 19 -21.94 -6.29 -34.01
C LEU A 19 -23.05 -7.14 -33.39
N ILE A 20 -23.03 -7.34 -32.07
CA ILE A 20 -24.03 -8.14 -31.34
C ILE A 20 -25.34 -7.35 -31.25
N GLN A 21 -25.28 -6.07 -30.91
CA GLN A 21 -26.46 -5.18 -30.83
C GLN A 21 -27.17 -5.03 -32.16
N SER A 22 -26.42 -4.96 -33.26
CA SER A 22 -27.02 -4.85 -34.63
C SER A 22 -27.71 -6.15 -35.12
N TRP A 23 -27.37 -7.31 -34.50
CA TRP A 23 -27.85 -8.63 -34.93
C TRP A 23 -29.05 -9.16 -34.13
N ILE A 24 -29.21 -8.79 -32.86
CA ILE A 24 -30.22 -9.38 -31.96
C ILE A 24 -31.42 -8.45 -31.75
N GLY A 25 -31.27 -7.12 -31.93
CA GLY A 25 -32.28 -6.12 -31.59
C GLY A 25 -32.54 -6.05 -30.07
N ASP A 26 -32.92 -4.86 -29.61
CA ASP A 26 -33.04 -4.59 -28.15
C ASP A 26 -34.07 -5.50 -27.44
N ASP A 27 -35.13 -5.91 -28.11
CA ASP A 27 -36.21 -6.74 -27.54
C ASP A 27 -35.82 -8.20 -27.30
N ASN A 28 -34.75 -8.72 -27.91
CA ASN A 28 -34.31 -10.10 -27.77
C ASN A 28 -33.08 -10.27 -26.86
N MET A 29 -32.47 -9.18 -26.45
CA MET A 29 -31.29 -9.19 -25.59
C MET A 29 -31.60 -9.79 -24.20
N LEU A 30 -32.73 -9.46 -23.61
CA LEU A 30 -33.14 -9.99 -22.31
C LEU A 30 -33.32 -11.52 -22.34
N PHE A 31 -33.93 -12.05 -23.43
CA PHE A 31 -34.11 -13.51 -23.62
C PHE A 31 -32.78 -14.24 -23.83
N PHE A 32 -31.84 -13.61 -24.53
CA PHE A 32 -30.50 -14.17 -24.73
C PHE A 32 -29.68 -14.23 -23.43
N TRP A 33 -29.75 -13.19 -22.61
CA TRP A 33 -29.11 -13.15 -21.30
C TRP A 33 -29.72 -14.14 -20.31
N LEU A 34 -31.03 -14.29 -20.28
CA LEU A 34 -31.71 -15.29 -19.44
C LEU A 34 -31.33 -16.72 -19.86
N PHE A 35 -31.21 -16.98 -21.15
CA PHE A 35 -30.79 -18.29 -21.68
C PHE A 35 -29.35 -18.64 -21.27
N LEU A 36 -28.41 -17.68 -21.35
CA LEU A 36 -27.03 -17.88 -20.91
C LEU A 36 -26.93 -18.14 -19.41
N LYS A 37 -27.73 -17.46 -18.61
CA LYS A 37 -27.79 -17.61 -17.16
C LYS A 37 -28.28 -19.01 -16.76
N GLU A 38 -29.26 -19.54 -17.47
CA GLU A 38 -29.90 -20.82 -17.16
C GLU A 38 -29.07 -22.05 -17.59
N TYR A 39 -28.29 -21.93 -18.68
CA TYR A 39 -27.59 -23.07 -19.27
C TYR A 39 -26.08 -23.09 -19.09
N ASN A 40 -25.43 -21.99 -18.73
CA ASN A 40 -23.97 -21.97 -18.50
C ASN A 40 -23.51 -20.82 -17.63
N ILE A 41 -23.63 -20.97 -16.32
CA ILE A 41 -23.27 -19.97 -15.30
C ILE A 41 -21.80 -19.51 -15.43
N LYS A 42 -20.89 -20.40 -15.80
CA LYS A 42 -19.45 -20.06 -15.93
C LYS A 42 -19.23 -19.13 -17.13
N LEU A 43 -19.85 -19.41 -18.27
CA LEU A 43 -19.76 -18.57 -19.46
C LEU A 43 -20.52 -17.24 -19.28
N TYR A 44 -21.67 -17.26 -18.57
CA TYR A 44 -22.41 -16.05 -18.19
C TYR A 44 -21.54 -15.14 -17.33
N ASN A 45 -20.91 -15.64 -16.28
CA ASN A 45 -20.05 -14.87 -15.39
C ASN A 45 -18.78 -14.32 -16.10
N GLU A 46 -18.22 -15.09 -17.07
CA GLU A 46 -17.09 -14.61 -17.89
C GLU A 46 -17.52 -13.51 -18.87
N ILE A 47 -18.70 -13.63 -19.47
CA ILE A 47 -19.25 -12.62 -20.39
C ILE A 47 -19.70 -11.40 -19.60
N GLU A 48 -20.35 -11.56 -18.46
CA GLU A 48 -20.77 -10.46 -17.59
C GLU A 48 -19.55 -9.67 -17.08
N LYS A 49 -18.46 -10.34 -16.68
CA LYS A 49 -17.19 -9.70 -16.38
C LYS A 49 -16.61 -8.93 -17.57
N LYS A 50 -16.65 -9.50 -18.77
CA LYS A 50 -16.14 -8.83 -20.00
C LYS A 50 -17.06 -7.68 -20.46
N VAL A 51 -18.38 -7.81 -20.32
CA VAL A 51 -19.36 -6.75 -20.63
C VAL A 51 -19.28 -5.64 -19.60
N ALA A 52 -19.13 -5.95 -18.32
CA ALA A 52 -18.88 -4.96 -17.27
C ALA A 52 -17.55 -4.22 -17.46
N ILE A 53 -16.51 -4.91 -17.95
CA ILE A 53 -15.23 -4.29 -18.32
C ILE A 53 -15.40 -3.38 -19.56
N ASN A 54 -16.25 -3.75 -20.55
CA ASN A 54 -16.49 -2.96 -21.76
C ASN A 54 -17.54 -1.85 -21.60
N GLN A 55 -18.49 -1.97 -20.64
CA GLN A 55 -19.47 -0.91 -20.34
C GLN A 55 -18.93 0.13 -19.35
N LYS A 56 -17.97 -0.25 -18.49
CA LYS A 56 -17.11 0.68 -17.75
C LYS A 56 -16.01 1.13 -18.71
N GLY A 57 -16.35 1.98 -19.67
CA GLY A 57 -15.37 2.57 -20.58
C GLY A 57 -14.13 2.98 -19.82
N ASP A 58 -12.98 2.47 -20.20
CA ASP A 58 -11.59 2.75 -19.80
C ASP A 58 -11.37 3.62 -18.52
N PHE A 59 -12.05 3.31 -17.42
CA PHE A 59 -11.76 3.90 -16.11
C PHE A 59 -10.61 3.14 -15.45
N MET A 60 -9.48 3.21 -16.11
CA MET A 60 -8.22 2.75 -15.54
C MET A 60 -7.83 3.74 -14.43
N ILE A 61 -7.63 3.24 -13.21
CA ILE A 61 -7.09 4.07 -12.14
C ILE A 61 -5.66 4.44 -12.53
N GLU A 62 -5.46 5.70 -12.84
CA GLU A 62 -4.15 6.22 -13.20
C GLU A 62 -3.27 6.27 -11.94
N ARG A 63 -2.12 5.64 -12.00
CA ARG A 63 -1.07 5.67 -10.98
C ARG A 63 0.05 6.60 -11.44
N THR A 64 -0.31 7.81 -11.87
CA THR A 64 0.55 8.77 -12.58
C THR A 64 1.88 9.02 -11.89
N LYS A 65 1.89 9.17 -10.56
CA LYS A 65 3.12 9.36 -9.78
C LYS A 65 4.10 8.20 -9.97
N TYR A 66 3.61 6.98 -9.86
CA TYR A 66 4.44 5.78 -9.96
C TYR A 66 4.84 5.47 -11.39
N LEU A 67 3.95 5.74 -12.36
CA LEU A 67 4.29 5.67 -13.78
C LEU A 67 5.45 6.63 -14.09
N ASN A 68 5.39 7.88 -13.62
CA ASN A 68 6.47 8.85 -13.78
C ASN A 68 7.78 8.39 -13.13
N GLN A 69 7.73 7.73 -11.98
CA GLN A 69 8.92 7.16 -11.36
C GLN A 69 9.54 6.06 -12.22
N LEU A 70 8.72 5.17 -12.81
CA LEU A 70 9.19 4.13 -13.72
C LEU A 70 9.80 4.74 -14.99
N ILE A 71 9.15 5.75 -15.57
CA ILE A 71 9.65 6.48 -16.76
C ILE A 71 11.01 7.12 -16.48
N ASN A 72 11.14 7.84 -15.36
CA ASN A 72 12.37 8.55 -15.00
C ASN A 72 13.54 7.61 -14.66
N THR A 73 13.25 6.37 -14.31
CA THR A 73 14.27 5.37 -13.94
C THR A 73 14.50 4.31 -15.01
N LYS A 74 13.78 4.41 -16.13
CA LYS A 74 13.92 3.50 -17.29
C LYS A 74 15.37 3.48 -17.79
N ASN A 75 15.90 2.30 -18.05
CA ASN A 75 17.25 2.06 -18.60
C ASN A 75 18.38 2.72 -17.75
N ASN A 76 18.22 2.87 -16.44
CA ASN A 76 19.24 3.43 -15.56
C ASN A 76 20.31 2.44 -15.10
N GLY A 77 20.28 1.19 -15.60
CA GLY A 77 21.22 0.13 -15.24
C GLY A 77 20.96 -0.54 -13.88
N PHE A 78 19.91 -0.14 -13.16
CA PHE A 78 19.51 -0.76 -11.90
C PHE A 78 18.17 -1.49 -12.03
N PRO A 79 17.98 -2.64 -11.38
CA PRO A 79 16.68 -3.28 -11.32
C PRO A 79 15.70 -2.39 -10.55
N LYS A 80 14.45 -2.29 -11.00
CA LYS A 80 13.37 -1.58 -10.33
C LYS A 80 12.61 -2.55 -9.44
N VAL A 81 12.68 -2.33 -8.13
CA VAL A 81 12.04 -3.18 -7.12
C VAL A 81 10.78 -2.48 -6.62
N ILE A 82 9.62 -3.01 -7.02
CA ILE A 82 8.32 -2.47 -6.66
C ILE A 82 7.80 -3.22 -5.42
N THR A 83 7.73 -2.50 -4.32
CA THR A 83 7.26 -3.02 -3.03
C THR A 83 5.91 -2.40 -2.64
N GLY A 84 5.29 -2.88 -1.62
CA GLY A 84 4.03 -2.34 -1.08
C GLY A 84 3.09 -3.45 -0.62
N ILE A 85 2.06 -3.06 0.12
CA ILE A 85 1.10 -4.00 0.69
C ILE A 85 0.49 -4.90 -0.40
N ARG A 86 0.17 -6.13 -0.06
CA ARG A 86 -0.45 -7.06 -1.02
C ARG A 86 -1.77 -6.49 -1.53
N ARG A 87 -2.03 -6.66 -2.85
CA ARG A 87 -3.23 -6.15 -3.56
C ARG A 87 -3.35 -4.62 -3.67
N CYS A 88 -2.29 -3.86 -3.44
CA CYS A 88 -2.27 -2.41 -3.71
C CYS A 88 -2.09 -2.06 -5.21
N GLY A 89 -1.96 -3.06 -6.10
CA GLY A 89 -1.89 -2.86 -7.54
C GLY A 89 -0.50 -2.90 -8.17
N LYS A 90 0.51 -3.56 -7.54
CA LYS A 90 1.87 -3.68 -8.09
C LYS A 90 1.91 -4.32 -9.47
N SER A 91 1.29 -5.50 -9.61
CA SER A 91 1.20 -6.22 -10.89
C SER A 91 0.46 -5.41 -11.93
N TYR A 92 -0.65 -4.74 -11.55
CA TYR A 92 -1.41 -3.85 -12.41
C TYR A 92 -0.58 -2.65 -12.91
N LEU A 93 0.19 -2.01 -12.02
CA LEU A 93 1.09 -0.91 -12.40
C LEU A 93 2.08 -1.34 -13.49
N LEU A 94 2.68 -2.50 -13.37
CA LEU A 94 3.69 -2.96 -14.33
C LEU A 94 3.06 -3.58 -15.59
N LYS A 95 2.11 -4.51 -15.42
CA LYS A 95 1.56 -5.31 -16.52
C LYS A 95 0.54 -4.57 -17.38
N ASP A 96 -0.20 -3.64 -16.79
CA ASP A 96 -1.24 -2.90 -17.50
C ASP A 96 -0.80 -1.47 -17.82
N ILE A 97 -0.45 -0.67 -16.79
CA ILE A 97 -0.14 0.75 -16.99
C ILE A 97 1.22 0.93 -17.69
N TYR A 98 2.28 0.31 -17.15
CA TYR A 98 3.63 0.53 -17.67
C TYR A 98 3.87 -0.16 -19.01
N THR A 99 3.36 -1.38 -19.21
CA THR A 99 3.46 -2.03 -20.54
C THR A 99 2.69 -1.28 -21.60
N LYS A 100 1.51 -0.71 -21.26
CA LYS A 100 0.75 0.17 -22.16
C LYS A 100 1.61 1.39 -22.56
N TYR A 101 2.22 2.06 -21.60
CA TYR A 101 3.14 3.18 -21.87
C TYR A 101 4.31 2.76 -22.79
N LEU A 102 4.95 1.60 -22.54
CA LEU A 102 6.05 1.11 -23.37
C LEU A 102 5.60 0.87 -24.82
N LYS A 103 4.41 0.30 -25.03
CA LYS A 103 3.87 0.00 -26.35
C LYS A 103 3.38 1.25 -27.10
N GLU A 104 2.58 2.08 -26.45
CA GLU A 104 1.90 3.21 -27.09
C GLU A 104 2.83 4.42 -27.25
N GLU A 105 3.56 4.79 -26.20
CA GLU A 105 4.40 5.99 -26.19
C GLU A 105 5.84 5.70 -26.63
N CYS A 106 6.43 4.58 -26.16
CA CYS A 106 7.80 4.23 -26.53
C CYS A 106 7.88 3.36 -27.80
N ARG A 107 6.75 2.85 -28.32
CA ARG A 107 6.66 1.98 -29.50
C ARG A 107 7.50 0.70 -29.38
N VAL A 108 7.60 0.18 -28.17
CA VAL A 108 8.29 -1.09 -27.90
C VAL A 108 7.44 -2.24 -28.44
N SER A 109 8.04 -3.15 -29.21
CA SER A 109 7.35 -4.33 -29.74
C SER A 109 7.06 -5.34 -28.60
N ASP A 110 6.00 -6.13 -28.77
CA ASP A 110 5.58 -7.14 -27.76
C ASP A 110 6.69 -8.16 -27.47
N GLU A 111 7.48 -8.54 -28.46
CA GLU A 111 8.62 -9.47 -28.30
C GLU A 111 9.74 -8.92 -27.39
N ASN A 112 9.83 -7.60 -27.23
CA ASN A 112 10.81 -6.94 -26.37
C ASN A 112 10.31 -6.75 -24.92
N ILE A 113 9.08 -7.16 -24.62
CA ILE A 113 8.49 -7.12 -23.30
C ILE A 113 8.26 -8.55 -22.83
N LEU A 114 8.97 -8.94 -21.78
CA LEU A 114 8.82 -10.25 -21.14
C LEU A 114 8.16 -10.09 -19.78
N VAL A 115 7.01 -10.73 -19.58
CA VAL A 115 6.32 -10.80 -18.28
C VAL A 115 6.35 -12.25 -17.79
N VAL A 116 6.88 -12.46 -16.59
CA VAL A 116 6.90 -13.77 -15.92
C VAL A 116 6.18 -13.64 -14.58
N GLU A 117 5.03 -14.31 -14.47
CA GLU A 117 4.23 -14.41 -13.24
C GLU A 117 4.66 -15.66 -12.49
N LEU A 118 5.45 -15.51 -11.43
CA LEU A 118 6.04 -16.64 -10.70
C LEU A 118 5.05 -17.35 -9.77
N ASP A 119 3.88 -16.77 -9.53
CA ASP A 119 2.77 -17.43 -8.84
C ASP A 119 1.90 -18.28 -9.77
N ASP A 120 1.94 -18.08 -11.10
CA ASP A 120 1.28 -18.94 -12.09
C ASP A 120 1.94 -20.35 -12.08
N ASP A 121 1.13 -21.39 -12.16
CA ASP A 121 1.57 -22.79 -12.22
C ASP A 121 2.30 -23.13 -13.50
N LYS A 122 2.05 -22.42 -14.61
CA LYS A 122 2.76 -22.55 -15.88
C LYS A 122 4.25 -22.20 -15.76
N ASN A 123 4.61 -21.38 -14.77
CA ASN A 123 5.96 -20.90 -14.53
C ASN A 123 6.64 -21.59 -13.34
N ILE A 124 6.13 -22.76 -12.90
CA ILE A 124 6.63 -23.45 -11.71
C ILE A 124 8.13 -23.81 -11.84
N GLU A 125 8.59 -24.16 -13.03
CA GLU A 125 10.00 -24.47 -13.31
C GLU A 125 10.91 -23.24 -13.16
N LEU A 126 10.37 -22.04 -13.43
CA LEU A 126 11.09 -20.77 -13.30
C LEU A 126 11.23 -20.30 -11.84
N ARG A 127 10.64 -21.03 -10.89
CA ARG A 127 10.91 -20.84 -9.45
C ARG A 127 12.30 -21.32 -9.05
N ASN A 128 12.99 -22.00 -9.94
CA ASN A 128 14.43 -22.29 -9.82
C ASN A 128 15.24 -21.07 -10.30
N PRO A 129 16.13 -20.48 -9.48
CA PRO A 129 16.87 -19.26 -9.83
C PRO A 129 17.73 -19.43 -11.08
N ILE A 130 18.35 -20.58 -11.29
CA ILE A 130 19.19 -20.83 -12.47
C ILE A 130 18.33 -20.93 -13.73
N ALA A 131 17.21 -21.66 -13.66
CA ALA A 131 16.28 -21.80 -14.78
C ALA A 131 15.71 -20.43 -15.19
N LEU A 132 15.28 -19.60 -14.20
CA LEU A 132 14.79 -18.25 -14.43
C LEU A 132 15.83 -17.38 -15.14
N GLY A 133 17.05 -17.34 -14.61
CA GLY A 133 18.13 -16.55 -15.21
C GLY A 133 18.47 -16.98 -16.65
N LYS A 134 18.47 -18.29 -16.92
CA LYS A 134 18.68 -18.85 -18.27
C LYS A 134 17.53 -18.45 -19.21
N TYR A 135 16.28 -18.64 -18.79
CA TYR A 135 15.09 -18.33 -19.57
C TYR A 135 15.06 -16.85 -20.01
N VAL A 136 15.31 -15.93 -19.07
CA VAL A 136 15.33 -14.49 -19.36
C VAL A 136 16.43 -14.14 -20.34
N ARG A 137 17.67 -14.65 -20.17
CA ARG A 137 18.77 -14.39 -21.08
C ARG A 137 18.53 -14.95 -22.49
N GLU A 138 17.95 -16.13 -22.61
CA GLU A 138 17.58 -16.73 -23.90
C GLU A 138 16.52 -15.87 -24.62
N HIS A 139 15.50 -15.39 -23.89
CA HIS A 139 14.47 -14.52 -24.45
C HIS A 139 15.03 -13.17 -24.94
N CYS A 140 15.97 -12.59 -24.20
CA CYS A 140 16.55 -11.27 -24.49
C CYS A 140 17.75 -11.33 -25.46
N LYS A 141 18.19 -12.54 -25.85
CA LYS A 141 19.34 -12.72 -26.73
C LYS A 141 19.12 -12.07 -28.09
N GLY A 142 20.06 -11.22 -28.50
CA GLY A 142 20.04 -10.53 -29.81
C GLY A 142 19.05 -9.34 -29.89
N LYS A 143 18.37 -8.99 -28.83
CA LYS A 143 17.53 -7.80 -28.74
C LYS A 143 18.35 -6.60 -28.23
N ILE A 144 18.01 -5.40 -28.71
CA ILE A 144 18.70 -4.16 -28.32
C ILE A 144 18.23 -3.73 -26.93
N ASP A 145 16.91 -3.70 -26.73
CA ASP A 145 16.26 -3.36 -25.46
C ASP A 145 15.23 -4.44 -25.12
N CYS A 146 15.31 -4.99 -23.94
CA CYS A 146 14.39 -5.99 -23.41
C CYS A 146 13.88 -5.56 -22.04
N TYR A 147 12.57 -5.34 -21.95
CA TYR A 147 11.89 -4.96 -20.70
C TYR A 147 11.37 -6.22 -20.03
N VAL A 148 11.95 -6.56 -18.89
CA VAL A 148 11.65 -7.81 -18.18
C VAL A 148 10.91 -7.51 -16.88
N ILE A 149 9.72 -8.05 -16.73
CA ILE A 149 8.89 -7.94 -15.54
C ILE A 149 8.80 -9.31 -14.88
N LEU A 150 9.35 -9.43 -13.67
CA LEU A 150 9.26 -10.63 -12.84
C LEU A 150 8.29 -10.34 -11.70
N ASP A 151 7.08 -10.89 -11.79
CA ASP A 151 6.02 -10.69 -10.80
C ASP A 151 6.10 -11.75 -9.70
N GLU A 152 5.91 -11.34 -8.43
CA GLU A 152 5.99 -12.19 -7.23
C GLU A 152 7.34 -12.93 -7.10
N ILE A 153 8.47 -12.20 -7.25
CA ILE A 153 9.84 -12.77 -7.30
C ILE A 153 10.20 -13.61 -6.06
N GLN A 154 9.57 -13.37 -4.92
CA GLN A 154 9.77 -14.17 -3.71
C GLN A 154 9.30 -15.62 -3.82
N LYS A 155 8.60 -15.99 -4.89
CA LYS A 155 8.25 -17.37 -5.22
C LYS A 155 9.47 -18.18 -5.75
N VAL A 156 10.55 -17.51 -6.14
CA VAL A 156 11.80 -18.17 -6.46
C VAL A 156 12.39 -18.80 -5.20
N LEU A 157 12.63 -20.09 -5.26
CA LEU A 157 13.11 -20.88 -4.15
C LEU A 157 14.64 -20.82 -4.05
N PRO A 158 15.22 -20.57 -2.88
CA PRO A 158 16.67 -20.61 -2.71
C PRO A 158 17.19 -22.04 -2.89
N ILE A 159 18.32 -22.18 -3.58
CA ILE A 159 18.97 -23.48 -3.81
C ILE A 159 20.43 -23.44 -3.38
N ILE A 160 20.99 -24.58 -3.01
CA ILE A 160 22.44 -24.72 -2.84
C ILE A 160 23.08 -24.64 -4.23
N ASN A 161 24.18 -23.92 -4.36
CA ASN A 161 24.89 -23.78 -5.64
C ASN A 161 25.30 -25.17 -6.19
N PRO A 162 24.82 -25.55 -7.37
CA PRO A 162 25.08 -26.89 -7.96
C PRO A 162 26.55 -27.23 -8.11
N ALA A 163 27.45 -26.26 -8.15
CA ALA A 163 28.89 -26.49 -8.14
C ALA A 163 29.36 -27.25 -6.88
N PHE A 164 28.63 -27.17 -5.78
CA PHE A 164 28.93 -27.85 -4.51
C PHE A 164 28.05 -29.07 -4.26
N THR A 165 27.15 -29.42 -5.17
CA THR A 165 26.21 -30.55 -5.05
C THR A 165 26.33 -31.54 -6.23
N ASN A 166 27.48 -31.60 -6.87
CA ASN A 166 27.71 -32.45 -8.07
C ASN A 166 26.67 -32.22 -9.18
N GLY A 167 26.22 -30.98 -9.36
CA GLY A 167 25.25 -30.61 -10.38
C GLY A 167 23.77 -30.83 -9.95
N GLN A 168 23.51 -31.38 -8.76
CA GLN A 168 22.14 -31.59 -8.28
C GLN A 168 21.50 -30.29 -7.77
N ILE A 169 20.22 -30.11 -8.09
CA ILE A 169 19.42 -28.99 -7.56
C ILE A 169 18.85 -29.41 -6.21
N ILE A 170 19.34 -28.79 -5.16
CA ILE A 170 18.91 -29.03 -3.78
C ILE A 170 18.36 -27.73 -3.20
N LEU A 171 17.15 -27.78 -2.65
CA LEU A 171 16.55 -26.62 -1.97
C LEU A 171 17.36 -26.27 -0.71
N ALA A 172 17.72 -25.01 -0.59
CA ALA A 172 18.46 -24.52 0.57
C ALA A 172 17.54 -24.41 1.81
N LYS A 173 18.13 -24.69 2.98
CA LYS A 173 17.52 -24.50 4.30
C LYS A 173 18.17 -23.31 5.02
N ASN A 174 17.54 -22.85 6.09
CA ASN A 174 18.15 -21.79 6.90
C ASN A 174 19.48 -22.27 7.51
N GLY A 175 20.53 -21.50 7.29
CA GLY A 175 21.88 -21.81 7.77
C GLY A 175 22.76 -22.54 6.75
N ASP A 176 22.23 -22.91 5.59
CA ASP A 176 23.07 -23.49 4.52
C ASP A 176 23.99 -22.41 3.93
N GLU A 177 25.21 -22.84 3.59
CA GLU A 177 26.20 -22.01 2.91
C GLU A 177 26.10 -22.14 1.38
N ASN A 178 26.67 -21.19 0.66
CA ASN A 178 26.73 -21.19 -0.81
C ASN A 178 25.34 -21.27 -1.48
N VAL A 179 24.39 -20.52 -0.94
CA VAL A 179 23.01 -20.46 -1.43
C VAL A 179 22.90 -19.47 -2.60
N ILE A 180 22.20 -19.87 -3.64
CA ILE A 180 21.76 -19.01 -4.75
C ILE A 180 20.31 -18.60 -4.49
N THR A 181 20.06 -17.30 -4.47
CA THR A 181 18.74 -16.72 -4.24
C THR A 181 18.22 -15.98 -5.47
N PHE A 182 16.99 -15.47 -5.41
CA PHE A 182 16.48 -14.58 -6.45
C PHE A 182 17.31 -13.29 -6.59
N VAL A 183 17.96 -12.83 -5.52
CA VAL A 183 18.80 -11.63 -5.54
C VAL A 183 19.99 -11.81 -6.48
N ASP A 184 20.63 -12.98 -6.44
CA ASP A 184 21.75 -13.30 -7.34
C ASP A 184 21.31 -13.25 -8.79
N VAL A 185 20.12 -13.77 -9.10
CA VAL A 185 19.55 -13.74 -10.45
C VAL A 185 19.24 -12.31 -10.88
N VAL A 186 18.56 -11.54 -10.04
CA VAL A 186 18.19 -10.15 -10.34
C VAL A 186 19.44 -9.29 -10.56
N LEU A 187 20.45 -9.41 -9.69
CA LEU A 187 21.72 -8.69 -9.84
C LEU A 187 22.53 -9.19 -11.04
N GLY A 188 22.44 -10.49 -11.37
CA GLY A 188 23.06 -11.07 -12.56
C GLY A 188 22.44 -10.54 -13.84
N LEU A 189 21.11 -10.51 -13.92
CA LEU A 189 20.35 -10.00 -15.07
C LEU A 189 20.52 -8.49 -15.26
N SER A 190 20.59 -7.71 -14.17
CA SER A 190 20.77 -6.25 -14.24
C SER A 190 22.13 -5.82 -14.81
N ARG A 191 23.10 -6.74 -14.93
CA ARG A 191 24.41 -6.47 -15.55
C ARG A 191 24.38 -6.62 -17.08
N GLU A 192 23.33 -7.24 -17.61
CA GLU A 192 23.14 -7.37 -19.06
C GLU A 192 22.70 -6.00 -19.61
N PRO A 193 23.48 -5.39 -20.53
CA PRO A 193 23.23 -4.00 -20.95
C PRO A 193 21.93 -3.80 -21.72
N ASN A 194 21.36 -4.86 -22.26
CA ASN A 194 20.12 -4.87 -23.02
C ASN A 194 18.89 -5.25 -22.18
N ILE A 195 19.03 -5.46 -20.87
CA ILE A 195 17.91 -5.84 -19.98
C ILE A 195 17.58 -4.70 -19.04
N ASP A 196 16.37 -4.19 -19.16
CA ASP A 196 15.77 -3.31 -18.15
C ASP A 196 14.80 -4.13 -17.28
N LEU A 197 15.15 -4.30 -16.00
CA LEU A 197 14.54 -5.29 -15.11
C LEU A 197 13.63 -4.66 -14.09
N TYR A 198 12.42 -5.20 -13.97
CA TYR A 198 11.37 -4.80 -13.02
C TYR A 198 10.93 -6.02 -12.22
N VAL A 199 10.97 -5.92 -10.91
CA VAL A 199 10.56 -7.01 -10.03
C VAL A 199 9.51 -6.54 -9.05
N THR A 200 8.49 -7.37 -8.81
CA THR A 200 7.53 -7.12 -7.73
C THR A 200 7.65 -8.17 -6.64
N GLY A 201 7.20 -7.79 -5.47
CA GLY A 201 6.98 -8.71 -4.37
C GLY A 201 6.09 -8.09 -3.30
N SER A 202 5.25 -8.92 -2.70
CA SER A 202 4.25 -8.51 -1.72
C SER A 202 4.58 -8.92 -0.30
N ASN A 203 5.74 -9.54 -0.10
CA ASN A 203 6.14 -10.13 1.16
C ASN A 203 7.24 -9.30 1.85
N SER A 204 7.26 -9.31 3.18
CA SER A 204 8.30 -8.72 4.02
C SER A 204 9.72 -9.18 3.64
N LYS A 205 9.88 -10.36 3.03
CA LYS A 205 11.17 -10.78 2.44
C LYS A 205 11.70 -9.83 1.37
N MET A 206 10.80 -9.11 0.66
CA MET A 206 11.18 -8.08 -0.31
C MET A 206 11.48 -6.73 0.33
N LEU A 207 11.29 -6.63 1.66
CA LEU A 207 11.40 -5.40 2.44
C LEU A 207 12.33 -5.50 3.60
N SER A 208 12.56 -6.74 4.06
CA SER A 208 13.48 -6.94 5.15
C SER A 208 14.75 -6.16 4.85
N SER A 209 15.33 -5.64 5.91
CA SER A 209 16.71 -5.15 5.94
C SER A 209 17.64 -6.00 5.09
N ASP A 210 17.30 -7.28 4.88
CA ASP A 210 18.04 -8.27 4.11
C ASP A 210 18.11 -7.94 2.62
N ILE A 211 16.97 -7.59 1.95
CA ILE A 211 17.01 -7.16 0.54
C ILE A 211 17.65 -5.78 0.42
N VAL A 212 17.35 -4.88 1.37
CA VAL A 212 18.04 -3.59 1.44
C VAL A 212 19.55 -3.81 1.52
N THR A 213 19.97 -4.76 2.34
CA THR A 213 21.38 -5.12 2.56
C THR A 213 21.96 -5.93 1.40
N GLU A 214 21.20 -6.86 0.82
CA GLU A 214 21.65 -7.71 -0.28
C GLU A 214 21.77 -6.97 -1.61
N PHE A 215 20.83 -6.10 -1.95
CA PHE A 215 20.96 -5.22 -3.12
C PHE A 215 22.00 -4.12 -2.93
N ARG A 216 22.42 -3.81 -1.69
CA ARG A 216 23.51 -2.85 -1.35
C ARG A 216 23.46 -1.59 -2.20
N ASP A 217 22.32 -0.89 -2.23
CA ASP A 217 22.06 0.31 -3.05
C ASP A 217 22.13 0.11 -4.58
N LYS A 218 22.12 -1.14 -5.07
CA LYS A 218 22.13 -1.49 -6.49
C LYS A 218 20.71 -1.71 -7.05
N ALA A 219 19.69 -1.08 -6.50
CA ALA A 219 18.33 -1.16 -6.99
C ALA A 219 17.60 0.18 -6.84
N THR A 220 16.76 0.49 -7.81
CA THR A 220 15.79 1.58 -7.71
C THR A 220 14.55 1.05 -7.00
N ARG A 221 14.21 1.63 -5.84
CA ARG A 221 13.05 1.20 -5.05
C ARG A 221 11.86 2.09 -5.32
N ILE A 222 10.73 1.47 -5.57
CA ILE A 222 9.44 2.14 -5.75
C ILE A 222 8.45 1.50 -4.77
N HIS A 223 8.07 2.25 -3.73
CA HIS A 223 7.08 1.78 -2.77
C HIS A 223 5.69 2.21 -3.19
N LEU A 224 4.85 1.25 -3.58
CA LEU A 224 3.48 1.46 -4.03
C LEU A 224 2.52 1.42 -2.82
N SER A 225 1.93 2.56 -2.50
CA SER A 225 0.86 2.68 -1.50
C SER A 225 -0.50 2.32 -2.08
N PRO A 226 -1.53 2.05 -1.27
CA PRO A 226 -2.93 2.14 -1.70
C PRO A 226 -3.21 3.46 -2.43
N LEU A 227 -4.37 3.64 -3.02
CA LEU A 227 -4.70 4.89 -3.71
C LEU A 227 -4.61 6.07 -2.74
N SER A 228 -3.91 7.13 -3.14
CA SER A 228 -3.96 8.40 -2.43
C SER A 228 -5.36 9.01 -2.52
N PHE A 229 -5.66 9.97 -1.64
CA PHE A 229 -6.93 10.67 -1.72
C PHE A 229 -7.16 11.35 -3.07
N GLU A 230 -6.09 11.87 -3.69
CA GLU A 230 -6.19 12.45 -5.04
C GLU A 230 -6.54 11.40 -6.10
N GLU A 231 -5.86 10.25 -6.12
CA GLU A 231 -6.14 9.16 -7.05
C GLU A 231 -7.57 8.63 -6.85
N TYR A 232 -8.01 8.53 -5.59
CA TYR A 232 -9.37 8.17 -5.22
C TYR A 232 -10.41 9.18 -5.73
N ALA A 233 -10.22 10.48 -5.46
CA ALA A 233 -11.12 11.55 -5.87
C ALA A 233 -11.20 11.69 -7.39
N ASN A 234 -10.08 11.56 -8.09
CA ASN A 234 -10.03 11.57 -9.55
C ASN A 234 -10.79 10.40 -10.17
N TYR A 235 -10.71 9.21 -9.56
CA TYR A 235 -11.47 8.05 -10.02
C TYR A 235 -12.98 8.23 -9.77
N LYS A 236 -13.37 8.64 -8.57
CA LYS A 236 -14.79 8.82 -8.19
C LYS A 236 -15.47 10.00 -8.87
N LYS A 237 -14.72 11.00 -9.36
CA LYS A 237 -15.22 12.19 -10.08
C LYS A 237 -16.30 12.98 -9.35
N GLY A 238 -16.22 13.07 -8.01
CA GLY A 238 -17.18 13.79 -7.19
C GLY A 238 -16.58 15.02 -6.52
N TYR A 239 -17.34 15.61 -5.59
CA TYR A 239 -16.87 16.73 -4.79
C TYR A 239 -15.95 16.23 -3.67
N ALA A 240 -14.68 16.58 -3.75
CA ALA A 240 -13.63 16.05 -2.89
C ALA A 240 -13.91 16.13 -1.37
N PRO A 241 -14.46 17.24 -0.80
CA PRO A 241 -14.77 17.29 0.61
C PRO A 241 -15.81 16.27 1.09
N GLU A 242 -16.75 15.87 0.23
CA GLU A 242 -17.78 14.86 0.58
C GLU A 242 -17.20 13.45 0.56
N MET A 243 -16.14 13.24 -0.23
CA MET A 243 -15.47 11.94 -0.38
C MET A 243 -14.56 11.58 0.79
N ILE A 244 -14.18 12.55 1.63
CA ILE A 244 -13.28 12.31 2.79
C ILE A 244 -13.86 11.24 3.70
N ASN A 245 -15.16 11.29 4.01
CA ASN A 245 -15.79 10.33 4.92
C ASN A 245 -15.83 8.92 4.32
N GLU A 246 -16.09 8.78 3.01
CA GLU A 246 -16.05 7.48 2.33
C GLU A 246 -14.62 6.93 2.29
N TYR A 247 -13.64 7.75 1.95
CA TYR A 247 -12.23 7.38 1.93
C TYR A 247 -11.71 7.02 3.34
N MET A 248 -12.11 7.77 4.37
CA MET A 248 -11.82 7.48 5.77
C MET A 248 -12.43 6.14 6.21
N THR A 249 -13.61 5.79 5.70
CA THR A 249 -14.31 4.56 6.06
C THR A 249 -13.74 3.33 5.33
N TYR A 250 -13.53 3.42 4.02
CA TYR A 250 -13.21 2.27 3.16
C TYR A 250 -11.78 2.26 2.63
N GLY A 251 -11.01 3.33 2.86
CA GLY A 251 -9.62 3.41 2.42
C GLY A 251 -9.45 3.55 0.92
N GLY A 252 -8.20 3.32 0.47
CA GLY A 252 -7.76 3.41 -0.92
C GLY A 252 -7.31 2.07 -1.53
N MET A 253 -7.68 0.91 -0.94
CA MET A 253 -7.39 -0.37 -1.57
C MET A 253 -8.10 -0.48 -2.93
N PRO A 254 -7.36 -0.70 -4.06
CA PRO A 254 -7.92 -0.54 -5.41
C PRO A 254 -9.22 -1.30 -5.65
N LEU A 255 -9.28 -2.58 -5.30
CA LEU A 255 -10.49 -3.39 -5.50
C LEU A 255 -11.66 -2.97 -4.59
N ALA A 256 -11.37 -2.42 -3.41
CA ALA A 256 -12.42 -1.84 -2.56
C ALA A 256 -12.97 -0.54 -3.16
N VAL A 257 -12.12 0.27 -3.79
CA VAL A 257 -12.55 1.51 -4.45
C VAL A 257 -13.38 1.23 -5.70
N LEU A 258 -13.07 0.14 -6.42
CA LEU A 258 -13.82 -0.29 -7.61
C LEU A 258 -15.16 -0.94 -7.27
N GLU A 259 -15.34 -1.46 -6.05
CA GLU A 259 -16.57 -2.10 -5.61
C GLU A 259 -17.61 -1.04 -5.22
N GLU A 260 -18.77 -1.08 -5.88
CA GLU A 260 -19.86 -0.12 -5.64
C GLU A 260 -20.80 -0.55 -4.53
N ASN A 261 -20.95 -1.88 -4.34
CA ASN A 261 -21.79 -2.42 -3.29
C ASN A 261 -21.08 -2.31 -1.93
N GLU A 262 -21.69 -1.59 -0.99
CA GLU A 262 -21.10 -1.32 0.31
C GLU A 262 -20.83 -2.60 1.12
N GLU A 263 -21.73 -3.57 1.08
CA GLU A 263 -21.60 -4.82 1.83
C GLU A 263 -20.49 -5.69 1.24
N GLU A 264 -20.44 -5.84 -0.09
CA GLU A 264 -19.36 -6.56 -0.78
C GLU A 264 -18.00 -5.89 -0.56
N ARG A 265 -17.95 -4.57 -0.53
CA ARG A 265 -16.75 -3.79 -0.18
C ARG A 265 -16.25 -4.11 1.23
N LYS A 266 -17.17 -4.12 2.22
CA LYS A 266 -16.86 -4.50 3.60
C LYS A 266 -16.39 -5.96 3.70
N ASN A 267 -17.07 -6.87 3.02
CA ASN A 267 -16.72 -8.27 3.00
C ASN A 267 -15.36 -8.52 2.36
N TYR A 268 -15.06 -7.83 1.25
CA TYR A 268 -13.76 -7.87 0.60
C TYR A 268 -12.63 -7.43 1.55
N LEU A 269 -12.78 -6.27 2.21
CA LEU A 269 -11.78 -5.75 3.14
C LEU A 269 -11.57 -6.67 4.35
N LYS A 270 -12.64 -7.22 4.93
CA LYS A 270 -12.57 -8.20 6.03
C LYS A 270 -11.85 -9.49 5.57
N GLY A 271 -12.23 -10.00 4.40
CA GLY A 271 -11.58 -11.18 3.81
C GLY A 271 -10.10 -10.94 3.54
N LEU A 272 -9.76 -9.80 2.96
CA LEU A 272 -8.38 -9.41 2.66
C LEU A 272 -7.52 -9.36 3.94
N PHE A 273 -8.04 -8.80 5.01
CA PHE A 273 -7.32 -8.74 6.27
C PHE A 273 -7.11 -10.13 6.87
N LYS A 274 -8.21 -10.88 7.05
CA LYS A 274 -8.20 -12.17 7.77
C LYS A 274 -7.47 -13.28 7.00
N THR A 275 -7.75 -13.42 5.71
CA THR A 275 -7.27 -14.58 4.93
C THR A 275 -5.95 -14.30 4.19
N THR A 276 -5.61 -13.05 3.95
CA THR A 276 -4.43 -12.68 3.19
C THR A 276 -3.29 -12.22 4.11
N TYR A 277 -3.49 -11.11 4.81
CA TYR A 277 -2.37 -10.53 5.56
C TYR A 277 -1.99 -11.33 6.80
N PHE A 278 -2.97 -11.79 7.55
CA PHE A 278 -2.71 -12.53 8.76
C PHE A 278 -2.07 -13.90 8.44
N SER A 279 -2.57 -14.60 7.41
CA SER A 279 -1.97 -15.85 6.95
C SER A 279 -0.54 -15.64 6.42
N ASP A 280 -0.31 -14.58 5.64
CA ASP A 280 1.04 -14.25 5.14
C ASP A 280 2.04 -14.01 6.29
N ILE A 281 1.62 -13.31 7.37
CA ILE A 281 2.46 -13.09 8.55
C ILE A 281 2.79 -14.41 9.25
N LEU A 282 1.79 -15.27 9.46
CA LEU A 282 1.99 -16.56 10.13
C LEU A 282 2.92 -17.48 9.33
N GLU A 283 2.67 -17.63 8.03
CA GLU A 283 3.48 -18.47 7.13
C GLU A 283 4.92 -17.97 7.05
N HIS A 284 5.08 -16.65 6.84
CA HIS A 284 6.41 -16.06 6.69
C HIS A 284 7.27 -16.24 7.95
N ASN A 285 6.69 -15.97 9.11
CA ASN A 285 7.39 -16.02 10.38
C ASN A 285 7.40 -17.43 11.01
N LYS A 286 6.88 -18.44 10.29
CA LYS A 286 6.75 -19.83 10.77
C LYS A 286 6.07 -19.91 12.13
N LEU A 287 5.07 -19.08 12.34
CA LEU A 287 4.30 -19.05 13.57
C LEU A 287 3.15 -20.05 13.50
N ASN A 288 2.95 -20.79 14.55
CA ASN A 288 1.66 -21.42 14.79
C ASN A 288 0.60 -20.34 15.04
N LYS A 289 -0.67 -20.64 14.80
CA LYS A 289 -1.77 -19.70 15.05
C LYS A 289 -1.59 -19.09 16.45
N SER A 290 -1.35 -17.79 16.52
CA SER A 290 -1.08 -17.09 17.78
C SER A 290 -2.26 -16.17 18.10
N GLU A 291 -2.98 -16.50 19.16
CA GLU A 291 -4.06 -15.67 19.69
C GLU A 291 -3.53 -14.29 20.13
N ALA A 292 -2.36 -14.27 20.74
CA ALA A 292 -1.70 -13.04 21.16
C ALA A 292 -1.38 -12.09 19.99
N LEU A 293 -0.99 -12.62 18.82
CA LEU A 293 -0.77 -11.81 17.61
C LEU A 293 -2.07 -11.21 17.09
N ASP A 294 -3.16 -11.99 17.12
CA ASP A 294 -4.48 -11.56 16.67
C ASP A 294 -5.02 -10.43 17.56
N GLU A 295 -4.93 -10.60 18.87
CA GLU A 295 -5.33 -9.60 19.86
C GLU A 295 -4.48 -8.34 19.82
N LEU A 296 -3.16 -8.48 19.62
CA LEU A 296 -2.29 -7.31 19.44
C LEU A 296 -2.71 -6.49 18.22
N CYS A 297 -3.16 -7.15 17.17
CA CYS A 297 -3.71 -6.47 16.00
C CYS A 297 -4.96 -5.64 16.34
N ASP A 298 -5.85 -6.18 17.20
CA ASP A 298 -7.03 -5.43 17.68
C ASP A 298 -6.61 -4.21 18.52
N ILE A 299 -5.65 -4.38 19.42
CA ILE A 299 -5.13 -3.30 20.25
C ILE A 299 -4.53 -2.18 19.37
N ILE A 300 -3.73 -2.53 18.37
CA ILE A 300 -3.14 -1.55 17.45
C ILE A 300 -4.22 -0.86 16.63
N SER A 301 -5.23 -1.62 16.15
CA SER A 301 -6.33 -1.07 15.36
C SER A 301 -7.20 -0.09 16.16
N ASP A 302 -7.43 -0.40 17.44
CA ASP A 302 -8.21 0.45 18.35
C ASP A 302 -7.40 1.69 18.81
N SER A 303 -6.06 1.58 18.84
CA SER A 303 -5.15 2.63 19.31
C SER A 303 -4.45 3.38 18.15
N VAL A 304 -5.03 3.41 16.95
CA VAL A 304 -4.46 4.13 15.80
C VAL A 304 -4.18 5.59 16.18
N GLY A 305 -3.01 6.13 15.82
CA GLY A 305 -2.62 7.49 16.21
C GLY A 305 -2.28 7.67 17.70
N GLY A 306 -2.52 6.65 18.54
CA GLY A 306 -2.14 6.65 19.93
C GLY A 306 -0.69 6.21 20.15
N LEU A 307 -0.11 6.58 21.31
CA LEU A 307 1.21 6.12 21.70
C LEU A 307 1.16 4.65 22.12
N ILE A 308 1.90 3.81 21.42
CA ILE A 308 2.06 2.40 21.72
C ILE A 308 3.39 2.18 22.46
N ASN A 309 3.31 1.48 23.57
CA ASN A 309 4.45 1.07 24.38
C ASN A 309 4.35 -0.43 24.64
N SER A 310 5.32 -1.20 24.15
CA SER A 310 5.35 -2.67 24.25
C SER A 310 5.34 -3.16 25.71
N GLU A 311 5.99 -2.43 26.62
CA GLU A 311 6.00 -2.75 28.03
C GLU A 311 4.63 -2.57 28.68
N ARG A 312 3.91 -1.48 28.34
CA ARG A 312 2.54 -1.26 28.82
C ARG A 312 1.58 -2.34 28.31
N ILE A 313 1.72 -2.76 27.05
CA ILE A 313 0.92 -3.85 26.46
C ILE A 313 1.21 -5.15 27.20
N SER A 314 2.48 -5.50 27.38
CA SER A 314 2.91 -6.68 28.14
C SER A 314 2.30 -6.72 29.55
N ASN A 315 2.38 -5.62 30.29
CA ASN A 315 1.81 -5.50 31.63
C ASN A 315 0.27 -5.64 31.62
N THR A 316 -0.40 -5.13 30.59
CA THR A 316 -1.86 -5.24 30.42
C THR A 316 -2.27 -6.69 30.20
N TYR A 317 -1.55 -7.43 29.35
CA TYR A 317 -1.76 -8.86 29.13
C TYR A 317 -1.65 -9.65 30.45
N GLN A 318 -0.58 -9.41 31.20
CA GLN A 318 -0.36 -10.07 32.48
C GLN A 318 -1.49 -9.78 33.48
N SER A 319 -1.98 -8.54 33.55
CA SER A 319 -3.01 -8.15 34.51
C SER A 319 -4.42 -8.67 34.17
N ILE A 320 -4.79 -8.69 32.89
CA ILE A 320 -6.14 -9.04 32.43
C ILE A 320 -6.29 -10.53 32.21
N LYS A 321 -5.34 -11.16 31.50
CA LYS A 321 -5.44 -12.58 31.06
C LYS A 321 -4.68 -13.54 31.94
N LYS A 322 -3.85 -13.09 32.88
CA LYS A 322 -2.91 -13.90 33.67
C LYS A 322 -1.91 -14.67 32.81
N GLU A 323 -1.77 -14.31 31.55
CA GLU A 323 -0.77 -14.80 30.62
C GLU A 323 0.37 -13.81 30.54
N THR A 324 1.60 -14.30 30.47
CA THR A 324 2.78 -13.47 30.32
C THR A 324 3.19 -13.43 28.85
N ILE A 325 3.09 -12.27 28.23
CA ILE A 325 3.75 -11.99 26.95
C ILE A 325 4.93 -11.06 27.22
N ASP A 326 6.11 -11.46 26.82
CA ASP A 326 7.31 -10.62 26.97
C ASP A 326 7.26 -9.40 26.05
N LYS A 327 7.77 -8.25 26.52
CA LYS A 327 7.81 -7.00 25.75
C LYS A 327 8.55 -7.14 24.41
N ASP A 328 9.58 -8.00 24.36
CA ASP A 328 10.35 -8.23 23.14
C ASP A 328 9.51 -9.01 22.12
N THR A 329 8.65 -9.93 22.59
CA THR A 329 7.66 -10.62 21.74
C THR A 329 6.61 -9.64 21.21
N VAL A 330 6.11 -8.73 22.04
CA VAL A 330 5.17 -7.67 21.58
C VAL A 330 5.84 -6.81 20.51
N THR A 331 7.07 -6.37 20.75
CA THR A 331 7.84 -5.57 19.78
C THR A 331 8.06 -6.35 18.47
N LYS A 332 8.40 -7.62 18.57
CA LYS A 332 8.55 -8.51 17.42
C LYS A 332 7.26 -8.65 16.60
N TYR A 333 6.12 -8.79 17.25
CA TYR A 333 4.81 -8.88 16.61
C TYR A 333 4.41 -7.56 15.93
N ILE A 334 4.68 -6.42 16.56
CA ILE A 334 4.49 -5.11 15.93
C ILE A 334 5.34 -5.00 14.66
N ASN A 335 6.61 -5.41 14.71
CA ASN A 335 7.48 -5.41 13.54
C ASN A 335 6.94 -6.30 12.40
N TYR A 336 6.27 -7.41 12.71
CA TYR A 336 5.64 -8.22 11.68
C TYR A 336 4.52 -7.48 10.91
N PHE A 337 3.75 -6.63 11.60
CA PHE A 337 2.74 -5.79 10.93
C PHE A 337 3.39 -4.65 10.12
N VAL A 338 4.51 -4.09 10.60
CA VAL A 338 5.30 -3.10 9.85
C VAL A 338 5.92 -3.75 8.61
N ASP A 339 6.54 -4.92 8.77
CA ASP A 339 7.16 -5.66 7.68
C ASP A 339 6.15 -6.13 6.63
N ALA A 340 4.91 -6.39 7.02
CA ALA A 340 3.81 -6.69 6.10
C ALA A 340 3.18 -5.44 5.47
N PHE A 341 3.67 -4.23 5.78
CA PHE A 341 3.10 -2.94 5.38
C PHE A 341 1.65 -2.69 5.80
N ILE A 342 1.18 -3.37 6.84
CA ILE A 342 -0.16 -3.14 7.37
C ILE A 342 -0.18 -1.82 8.13
N ILE A 343 0.88 -1.57 8.91
CA ILE A 343 1.07 -0.34 9.67
C ILE A 343 2.40 0.31 9.34
N GLN A 344 2.48 1.60 9.55
CA GLN A 344 3.69 2.41 9.45
C GLN A 344 3.96 3.11 10.78
N GLU A 345 5.23 3.25 11.09
CA GLU A 345 5.70 3.84 12.32
C GLU A 345 5.94 5.35 12.16
N ALA A 346 5.48 6.13 13.13
CA ALA A 346 5.84 7.52 13.29
C ALA A 346 6.71 7.69 14.55
N THR A 347 7.98 8.07 14.34
CA THR A 347 8.92 8.33 15.43
C THR A 347 8.61 9.66 16.10
N ARG A 348 8.96 9.77 17.39
CA ARG A 348 8.81 11.02 18.15
C ARG A 348 10.07 11.88 17.99
N TYR A 349 9.87 13.16 17.81
CA TYR A 349 10.92 14.16 17.68
C TYR A 349 10.77 15.27 18.72
N ASP A 350 11.81 15.49 19.54
CA ASP A 350 11.85 16.64 20.43
C ASP A 350 12.13 17.91 19.63
N VAL A 351 11.11 18.71 19.45
CA VAL A 351 11.19 19.93 18.61
C VAL A 351 12.07 21.01 19.23
N LYS A 352 12.33 20.96 20.55
CA LYS A 352 13.26 21.88 21.25
C LYS A 352 14.66 21.31 21.37
N GLY A 353 14.78 20.03 21.73
CA GLY A 353 16.06 19.31 21.79
C GLY A 353 16.61 18.94 20.43
N ARG A 354 15.80 19.00 19.35
CA ARG A 354 16.16 18.65 17.97
C ARG A 354 16.76 17.26 17.81
N ASN A 355 16.15 16.29 18.48
CA ASN A 355 16.58 14.89 18.43
C ASN A 355 15.38 13.92 18.49
N GLU A 356 15.56 12.74 17.97
CA GLU A 356 14.55 11.67 18.09
C GLU A 356 14.48 11.11 19.49
N ILE A 357 13.26 10.77 19.93
CA ILE A 357 12.98 10.16 21.23
C ILE A 357 12.53 8.71 21.02
N GLY A 358 13.31 7.76 21.52
CA GLY A 358 13.24 6.36 21.11
C GLY A 358 12.23 5.44 21.83
N ALA A 359 11.52 5.87 22.90
CA ALA A 359 10.84 4.92 23.78
C ALA A 359 9.37 4.61 23.46
N SER A 360 8.61 5.52 22.85
CA SER A 360 7.20 5.32 22.49
C SER A 360 6.96 5.85 21.10
N ARG A 361 6.21 5.11 20.29
CA ARG A 361 5.96 5.39 18.89
C ARG A 361 4.46 5.42 18.64
N LYS A 362 4.03 6.17 17.62
CA LYS A 362 2.69 6.06 17.07
C LYS A 362 2.72 5.15 15.86
N TYR A 363 1.63 4.44 15.61
CA TYR A 363 1.47 3.60 14.44
C TYR A 363 0.21 4.00 13.69
N TYR A 364 0.32 4.09 12.38
CA TYR A 364 -0.76 4.43 11.48
C TYR A 364 -0.96 3.30 10.48
N PHE A 365 -2.20 2.96 10.19
CA PHE A 365 -2.50 1.97 9.16
C PHE A 365 -2.17 2.51 7.78
N THR A 366 -1.58 1.68 6.94
CA THR A 366 -1.32 2.01 5.53
C THR A 366 -2.61 2.27 4.77
N ASP A 367 -3.71 1.66 5.21
CA ASP A 367 -5.06 1.84 4.66
C ASP A 367 -6.12 1.78 5.77
N LEU A 368 -6.97 2.81 5.85
CA LEU A 368 -8.01 2.87 6.89
C LEU A 368 -9.13 1.87 6.68
N GLY A 369 -9.44 1.48 5.46
CA GLY A 369 -10.42 0.43 5.18
C GLY A 369 -10.02 -0.90 5.82
N LEU A 370 -8.72 -1.20 5.84
CA LEU A 370 -8.19 -2.39 6.52
C LEU A 370 -8.32 -2.28 8.05
N ARG A 371 -7.99 -1.13 8.62
CA ARG A 371 -8.19 -0.85 10.06
C ARG A 371 -9.64 -1.03 10.45
N ASN A 372 -10.55 -0.41 9.71
CA ASN A 372 -11.97 -0.45 9.99
C ASN A 372 -12.55 -1.86 9.80
N ALA A 373 -12.09 -2.59 8.78
CA ALA A 373 -12.46 -4.00 8.56
C ALA A 373 -12.06 -4.88 9.75
N ARG A 374 -10.88 -4.65 10.33
CA ARG A 374 -10.42 -5.36 11.52
C ARG A 374 -11.36 -5.13 12.71
N LEU A 375 -11.86 -3.91 12.88
CA LEU A 375 -12.80 -3.53 13.94
C LEU A 375 -14.28 -3.70 13.53
N ASN A 376 -14.57 -4.47 12.47
CA ASN A 376 -15.92 -4.69 11.94
C ASN A 376 -16.69 -3.39 11.62
N PHE A 377 -16.00 -2.31 11.29
CA PHE A 377 -16.57 -0.98 11.02
C PHE A 377 -17.38 -0.40 12.19
N SER A 378 -17.09 -0.83 13.42
CA SER A 378 -17.90 -0.54 14.60
C SER A 378 -17.35 0.58 15.51
N LYS A 379 -16.11 1.03 15.25
CA LYS A 379 -15.43 2.01 16.11
C LYS A 379 -14.92 3.20 15.28
N PRO A 380 -15.78 4.18 14.95
CA PRO A 380 -15.32 5.42 14.34
C PRO A 380 -14.54 6.23 15.40
N ASP A 381 -13.30 6.57 15.06
CA ASP A 381 -12.47 7.51 15.80
C ASP A 381 -12.00 8.55 14.77
N GLU A 382 -12.88 9.51 14.49
CA GLU A 382 -12.72 10.46 13.39
C GLU A 382 -11.42 11.26 13.51
N GLY A 383 -11.06 11.69 14.71
CA GLY A 383 -9.83 12.46 14.95
C GLY A 383 -8.57 11.69 14.57
N HIS A 384 -8.38 10.50 15.12
CA HIS A 384 -7.21 9.70 14.81
C HIS A 384 -7.22 9.11 13.39
N MET A 385 -8.41 8.88 12.81
CA MET A 385 -8.51 8.48 11.40
C MET A 385 -8.10 9.62 10.46
N LEU A 386 -8.43 10.87 10.79
CA LEU A 386 -7.97 12.04 10.04
C LEU A 386 -6.46 12.22 10.15
N GLU A 387 -5.88 12.04 11.36
CA GLU A 387 -4.42 12.00 11.53
C GLU A 387 -3.80 10.92 10.62
N ASN A 388 -4.40 9.72 10.58
CA ASN A 388 -3.88 8.63 9.76
C ASN A 388 -3.91 8.97 8.26
N ILE A 389 -4.95 9.59 7.74
CA ILE A 389 -5.00 10.04 6.34
C ILE A 389 -3.87 11.04 6.08
N ILE A 390 -3.75 12.06 6.93
CA ILE A 390 -2.74 13.11 6.75
C ILE A 390 -1.33 12.53 6.82
N PHE A 391 -1.06 11.60 7.74
CA PHE A 391 0.21 10.90 7.82
C PHE A 391 0.55 10.17 6.52
N ASN A 392 -0.38 9.35 6.01
CA ASN A 392 -0.19 8.58 4.79
C ASN A 392 0.03 9.51 3.57
N GLU A 393 -0.75 10.56 3.46
CA GLU A 393 -0.66 11.51 2.34
C GLU A 393 0.62 12.36 2.37
N LEU A 394 1.11 12.71 3.54
CA LEU A 394 2.42 13.35 3.70
C LEU A 394 3.54 12.42 3.23
N LEU A 395 3.54 11.15 3.68
CA LEU A 395 4.51 10.15 3.21
C LEU A 395 4.39 9.89 1.70
N TYR A 396 3.15 9.76 1.21
CA TYR A 396 2.90 9.62 -0.23
C TYR A 396 3.52 10.77 -1.01
N ASN A 397 3.43 12.00 -0.52
CA ASN A 397 4.00 13.18 -1.16
C ASN A 397 5.51 13.36 -0.89
N GLY A 398 6.17 12.41 -0.23
CA GLY A 398 7.62 12.38 -0.03
C GLY A 398 8.12 13.23 1.12
N TYR A 399 7.25 13.56 2.10
CA TYR A 399 7.67 14.15 3.36
C TYR A 399 8.20 13.09 4.31
N SER A 400 9.23 13.44 5.08
CA SER A 400 9.57 12.75 6.32
C SER A 400 8.65 13.28 7.41
N VAL A 401 8.03 12.37 8.15
CA VAL A 401 6.97 12.71 9.12
C VAL A 401 7.31 12.15 10.48
N ASN A 402 7.36 13.03 11.49
CA ASN A 402 7.59 12.68 12.88
C ASN A 402 6.48 13.25 13.76
N VAL A 403 6.20 12.64 14.89
CA VAL A 403 5.35 13.21 15.94
C VAL A 403 6.17 14.23 16.73
N GLY A 404 5.77 15.50 16.69
CA GLY A 404 6.47 16.56 17.41
C GLY A 404 6.17 16.51 18.90
N THR A 405 7.19 16.61 19.76
CA THR A 405 6.97 16.68 21.21
C THR A 405 7.94 17.65 21.86
N TYR A 406 7.54 18.24 22.99
CA TYR A 406 8.43 19.00 23.85
C TYR A 406 7.91 19.06 25.28
N GLU A 407 8.81 19.19 26.23
CA GLU A 407 8.48 19.37 27.64
C GLU A 407 8.52 20.85 28.04
N ARG A 408 7.64 21.23 28.95
CA ARG A 408 7.62 22.52 29.60
C ARG A 408 7.29 22.38 31.09
N VAL A 409 7.97 23.19 31.90
CA VAL A 409 7.60 23.32 33.33
C VAL A 409 6.52 24.37 33.45
N GLU A 410 5.38 23.98 33.99
CA GLU A 410 4.24 24.85 34.27
C GLU A 410 3.89 24.77 35.76
N ARG A 411 3.23 25.81 36.28
CA ARG A 411 2.68 25.77 37.63
C ARG A 411 1.29 25.15 37.61
N ASN A 412 1.08 24.13 38.43
CA ASN A 412 -0.28 23.57 38.63
C ASN A 412 -1.16 24.47 39.49
N LYS A 413 -2.40 24.03 39.72
CA LYS A 413 -3.37 24.76 40.59
C LYS A 413 -2.85 24.98 42.00
N ASP A 414 -1.96 24.15 42.50
CA ASP A 414 -1.34 24.24 43.83
C ASP A 414 -0.01 25.01 43.79
N ASN A 415 0.27 25.76 42.75
CA ASN A 415 1.46 26.58 42.56
C ASN A 415 2.80 25.77 42.54
N LYS A 416 2.73 24.43 42.33
CA LYS A 416 3.87 23.54 42.18
C LYS A 416 4.34 23.43 40.73
N ASN A 417 5.65 23.41 40.54
CA ASN A 417 6.22 23.18 39.21
C ASN A 417 5.97 21.74 38.79
N VAL A 418 5.27 21.56 37.67
CA VAL A 418 4.97 20.26 37.03
C VAL A 418 5.50 20.28 35.60
N LYS A 419 6.23 19.25 35.22
CA LYS A 419 6.59 19.02 33.83
C LYS A 419 5.36 18.60 33.05
N LYS A 420 5.06 19.29 31.96
CA LYS A 420 3.99 18.97 31.05
C LYS A 420 4.56 18.73 29.68
N THR A 421 4.20 17.59 29.06
CA THR A 421 4.54 17.25 27.69
C THR A 421 3.45 17.79 26.77
N TYR A 422 3.86 18.47 25.71
CA TYR A 422 3.02 18.92 24.61
C TYR A 422 3.35 18.07 23.39
N GLU A 423 2.33 17.74 22.65
CA GLU A 423 2.42 16.97 21.41
C GLU A 423 1.92 17.82 20.24
N ILE A 424 2.59 17.71 19.12
CA ILE A 424 2.21 18.20 17.80
C ILE A 424 2.04 16.97 16.94
N ASP A 425 0.88 16.83 16.30
CA ASP A 425 0.56 15.60 15.58
C ASP A 425 1.64 15.27 14.58
N PHE A 426 2.09 16.24 13.77
CA PHE A 426 3.18 16.01 12.82
C PHE A 426 4.15 17.20 12.69
N LEU A 427 5.42 16.84 12.58
CA LEU A 427 6.49 17.64 12.01
C LEU A 427 6.79 17.03 10.64
N ALA A 428 6.45 17.75 9.56
CA ALA A 428 6.64 17.32 8.18
C ALA A 428 7.80 18.05 7.52
N THR A 429 8.72 17.30 6.90
CA THR A 429 9.93 17.84 6.28
C THR A 429 10.14 17.26 4.88
N LYS A 430 10.36 18.13 3.87
CA LYS A 430 10.70 17.75 2.50
C LYS A 430 11.63 18.78 1.88
N GLY A 431 12.90 18.45 1.74
CA GLY A 431 13.93 19.42 1.33
C GLY A 431 13.97 20.64 2.28
N ASN A 432 13.76 21.82 1.75
CA ASN A 432 13.72 23.07 2.53
C ASN A 432 12.32 23.39 3.11
N ARG A 433 11.32 22.60 2.77
CA ARG A 433 9.96 22.80 3.24
C ARG A 433 9.76 22.05 4.57
N ILE A 434 9.47 22.81 5.63
CA ILE A 434 9.24 22.28 6.97
C ILE A 434 8.03 22.98 7.58
N PHE A 435 7.13 22.23 8.20
CA PHE A 435 5.96 22.76 8.89
C PHE A 435 5.45 21.81 9.97
N TYR A 436 4.74 22.38 10.94
CA TYR A 436 3.98 21.65 11.94
C TYR A 436 2.53 21.48 11.49
N VAL A 437 1.96 20.33 11.76
CA VAL A 437 0.55 20.04 11.50
C VAL A 437 -0.11 19.62 12.80
N GLN A 438 -1.26 20.21 13.07
CA GLN A 438 -2.23 19.77 14.07
C GLN A 438 -3.52 19.44 13.35
N VAL A 439 -4.21 18.38 13.76
CA VAL A 439 -5.42 17.88 13.12
C VAL A 439 -6.60 18.03 14.04
N ALA A 440 -7.69 18.60 13.56
CA ALA A 440 -8.91 18.74 14.31
C ALA A 440 -10.12 18.32 13.47
N ASP A 441 -11.03 17.54 14.06
CA ASP A 441 -12.28 17.20 13.40
C ASP A 441 -13.19 18.43 13.31
N ASP A 442 -13.42 19.13 14.42
CA ASP A 442 -14.25 20.33 14.47
C ASP A 442 -13.66 21.42 15.38
N ILE A 443 -13.61 22.66 14.87
CA ILE A 443 -13.15 23.85 15.59
C ILE A 443 -14.26 24.89 15.77
N SER A 444 -15.53 24.53 15.67
CA SER A 444 -16.67 25.43 15.82
C SER A 444 -16.74 26.07 17.23
N LYS A 445 -16.16 25.37 18.23
CA LYS A 445 -16.06 25.90 19.60
C LYS A 445 -14.69 26.54 19.82
N ASN A 446 -14.65 27.76 20.29
CA ASN A 446 -13.40 28.46 20.62
C ASN A 446 -12.49 27.65 21.58
N GLU A 447 -13.07 26.94 22.54
CA GLU A 447 -12.31 26.12 23.48
C GLU A 447 -11.54 24.98 22.75
N THR A 448 -12.15 24.38 21.74
CA THR A 448 -11.49 23.35 20.91
C THR A 448 -10.36 23.99 20.09
N LEU A 449 -10.63 25.10 19.42
CA LEU A 449 -9.62 25.82 18.64
C LEU A 449 -8.41 26.21 19.49
N GLU A 450 -8.63 26.77 20.67
CA GLU A 450 -7.55 27.15 21.60
C GLU A 450 -6.78 25.94 22.13
N ARG A 451 -7.48 24.83 22.35
CA ARG A 451 -6.82 23.57 22.74
C ARG A 451 -5.88 23.06 21.66
N GLU A 452 -6.33 23.05 20.40
CA GLU A 452 -5.53 22.59 19.27
C GLU A 452 -4.35 23.53 18.94
N LYS A 453 -4.49 24.83 19.18
CA LYS A 453 -3.42 25.82 19.04
C LYS A 453 -2.41 25.78 20.18
N LYS A 454 -2.77 25.27 21.34
CA LYS A 454 -1.95 25.32 22.55
C LYS A 454 -0.54 24.75 22.37
N PRO A 455 -0.30 23.63 21.66
CA PRO A 455 1.05 23.16 21.37
C PRO A 455 1.90 24.19 20.62
N TYR A 456 1.30 25.01 19.78
CA TYR A 456 2.01 26.02 18.99
C TYR A 456 2.40 27.27 19.77
N SER A 457 1.56 27.67 20.75
CA SER A 457 1.72 28.93 21.49
C SER A 457 3.07 29.07 22.22
N HIS A 458 3.76 27.94 22.44
CA HIS A 458 5.02 27.88 23.17
C HIS A 458 6.23 27.67 22.28
N LEU A 459 6.04 27.58 20.94
CA LEU A 459 7.09 27.45 19.95
C LEU A 459 7.38 28.82 19.34
N LYS A 460 8.60 29.31 19.55
CA LYS A 460 9.09 30.59 19.03
C LYS A 460 9.88 30.48 17.72
N ASP A 461 9.97 29.25 17.18
CA ASP A 461 10.63 29.04 15.91
C ASP A 461 9.81 29.59 14.73
N PRO A 462 10.46 29.89 13.58
CA PRO A 462 9.82 30.44 12.38
C PRO A 462 9.09 29.38 11.56
N ILE A 463 9.01 28.13 12.05
CA ILE A 463 8.37 27.03 11.31
C ILE A 463 6.87 27.32 11.21
N GLN A 464 6.31 27.15 10.01
CA GLN A 464 4.89 27.34 9.74
C GLN A 464 4.05 26.36 10.56
N LYS A 465 3.00 26.89 11.18
CA LYS A 465 2.07 26.15 12.04
C LYS A 465 0.73 26.04 11.33
N ILE A 466 0.27 24.81 11.11
CA ILE A 466 -0.90 24.52 10.28
C ILE A 466 -1.90 23.74 11.12
N LEU A 467 -3.13 24.20 11.13
CA LEU A 467 -4.28 23.50 11.69
C LEU A 467 -5.16 22.99 10.54
N VAL A 468 -5.17 21.67 10.34
CA VAL A 468 -6.00 21.00 9.33
C VAL A 468 -7.32 20.60 9.97
N VAL A 469 -8.44 20.98 9.35
CA VAL A 469 -9.78 20.79 9.90
C VAL A 469 -10.64 20.00 8.93
N ASN A 470 -11.49 19.12 9.47
CA ASN A 470 -12.45 18.33 8.69
C ASN A 470 -13.64 19.21 8.22
N LYS A 471 -13.35 20.26 7.48
CA LYS A 471 -14.34 21.20 6.93
C LYS A 471 -13.93 21.63 5.52
N PRO A 472 -14.88 21.96 4.65
CA PRO A 472 -14.61 22.36 3.26
C PRO A 472 -14.33 23.87 3.16
N PHE A 473 -13.11 24.30 3.48
CA PHE A 473 -12.66 25.68 3.24
C PHE A 473 -11.22 25.72 2.75
N LYS A 474 -10.88 26.81 2.06
CA LYS A 474 -9.53 27.06 1.55
C LYS A 474 -8.61 27.61 2.65
N GLU A 475 -7.31 27.60 2.36
CA GLU A 475 -6.31 28.18 3.25
C GLU A 475 -6.71 29.60 3.70
N MET A 476 -6.65 29.83 5.00
CA MET A 476 -6.79 31.15 5.62
C MET A 476 -5.76 31.30 6.75
N ARG A 477 -5.47 32.54 7.13
CA ARG A 477 -4.62 32.83 8.29
C ARG A 477 -5.42 33.44 9.40
N ASP A 478 -5.20 32.97 10.58
CA ASP A 478 -5.77 33.58 11.76
C ASP A 478 -4.99 34.83 12.21
N PRO A 479 -5.50 35.60 13.19
CA PRO A 479 -4.82 36.79 13.69
C PRO A 479 -3.44 36.53 14.31
N GLU A 480 -3.17 35.31 14.75
CA GLU A 480 -1.90 34.88 15.34
C GLU A 480 -0.88 34.40 14.26
N GLY A 481 -1.31 34.35 12.99
CA GLY A 481 -0.51 33.95 11.85
C GLY A 481 -0.49 32.45 11.57
N TYR A 482 -1.28 31.65 12.29
CA TYR A 482 -1.43 30.22 12.00
C TYR A 482 -2.24 30.01 10.71
N VAL A 483 -1.87 28.97 9.98
CA VAL A 483 -2.61 28.56 8.79
C VAL A 483 -3.74 27.64 9.21
N LEU A 484 -4.97 28.00 8.87
CA LEU A 484 -6.15 27.13 8.98
C LEU A 484 -6.52 26.67 7.57
N ILE A 485 -6.72 25.37 7.38
CA ILE A 485 -7.04 24.80 6.07
C ILE A 485 -7.95 23.59 6.19
N GLY A 486 -8.90 23.48 5.28
CA GLY A 486 -9.76 22.31 5.17
C GLY A 486 -8.97 21.10 4.67
N ILE A 487 -9.31 19.89 5.19
CA ILE A 487 -8.55 18.68 4.88
C ILE A 487 -8.45 18.40 3.37
N ALA A 488 -9.53 18.52 2.62
CA ALA A 488 -9.50 18.28 1.18
C ALA A 488 -8.54 19.25 0.45
N ASP A 489 -8.54 20.53 0.82
CA ASP A 489 -7.62 21.51 0.25
C ASP A 489 -6.17 21.26 0.66
N PHE A 490 -5.93 20.84 1.90
CA PHE A 490 -4.62 20.44 2.39
C PHE A 490 -4.06 19.27 1.56
N LEU A 491 -4.85 18.21 1.36
CA LEU A 491 -4.42 16.99 0.65
C LEU A 491 -4.23 17.23 -0.86
N LEU A 492 -5.10 18.01 -1.49
CA LEU A 492 -5.09 18.18 -2.96
C LEU A 492 -4.19 19.32 -3.44
N ASN A 493 -3.96 20.34 -2.61
CA ASN A 493 -3.26 21.56 -3.04
C ASN A 493 -2.05 21.91 -2.19
N PHE A 494 -2.14 21.81 -0.86
CA PHE A 494 -1.10 22.34 0.02
C PHE A 494 0.16 21.47 0.07
N ILE A 495 0.05 20.15 0.18
CA ILE A 495 1.19 19.25 0.41
C ILE A 495 1.90 18.78 -0.87
N LYS A 496 1.48 19.24 -2.02
CA LYS A 496 2.08 18.89 -3.33
C LYS A 496 3.39 19.63 -3.65
#